data_92e041474bf4cb28246c29abd76a5e21
#
_entry.id   92e041474bf4cb28246c29abd76a5e21
#
_cell.length_a   1.000
_cell.length_b   1.000
_cell.length_c   1.000
_cell.angle_alpha   90.00
_cell.angle_beta   90.00
_cell.angle_gamma   90.00
#
_symmetry.space_group_name_H-M   'P 1'
#
loop_
_entity.id
_entity.type
_entity.pdbx_description
1 polymer ?
#
loop_
_entity_poly.entity_id
_entity_poly.type
_entity_poly.pdbx_seq_one_letter_code
_entity_poly.pdbx_strand_id
1 'polypeptide(L)'
;MVAVAVIVGACGGAEDESSPAVTTPASPTPTLTAVPSPLAAGSYALTLDHGGDARSYLLHVPESYDPSAQPALVLAFHSRPSTPRVMELLSGLSEKADQEGFLVAYPEGIRGRSFNTETESPDDVGFSGALIDEITMTWGTDPDRVYATGMSNGAEIVYRLAAEMGGRLAAIAPVSGAPTDPGQIGPATPMSLVTFTGTADGAVAIPAAEGLETWRERAGCSAPTVRTHDDGHGTVEVATSACADGTEVVWYSITGMGHAWPGDARVVASDTAPVIAADVIWDFIERHPRTGGDP
;
A
#
# COMPACT_ATOMS: atom_id res chain seq x y z
N MET A 1 72.54 -6.29 18.70
CA MET A 1 73.88 -5.97 18.22
C MET A 1 73.81 -5.73 16.71
N VAL A 2 74.42 -4.62 16.31
CA VAL A 2 74.77 -4.23 14.92
C VAL A 2 73.61 -3.63 14.13
N ALA A 3 73.66 -2.46 13.70
CA ALA A 3 74.42 -1.20 13.71
C ALA A 3 73.82 -0.32 12.60
N VAL A 4 73.76 0.92 12.92
CA VAL A 4 73.35 2.09 12.20
C VAL A 4 74.15 2.33 10.93
N ALA A 5 73.56 2.86 9.86
CA ALA A 5 74.26 3.77 8.97
C ALA A 5 73.26 4.85 8.46
N VAL A 6 73.53 6.06 8.90
CA VAL A 6 72.99 7.33 8.39
C VAL A 6 73.80 7.76 7.18
N ILE A 7 73.17 8.16 6.10
CA ILE A 7 73.83 9.03 5.10
C ILE A 7 72.89 10.22 4.85
N VAL A 8 73.43 11.41 5.14
CA VAL A 8 72.92 12.73 4.84
C VAL A 8 73.43 13.11 3.46
N GLY A 9 72.60 13.58 2.60
CA GLY A 9 72.96 14.20 1.36
C GLY A 9 71.96 15.29 0.98
N ALA A 10 72.43 16.52 0.98
CA ALA A 10 71.66 17.74 0.77
C ALA A 10 71.62 18.17 -0.69
N CYS A 11 70.69 19.07 -0.96
CA CYS A 11 70.61 20.10 -1.99
C CYS A 11 69.90 19.81 -3.32
N GLY A 12 68.78 20.50 -3.52
CA GLY A 12 68.69 21.51 -4.56
C GLY A 12 67.74 21.20 -5.70
N GLY A 13 66.74 22.00 -5.88
CA GLY A 13 65.99 22.11 -7.13
C GLY A 13 64.50 22.33 -6.93
N ALA A 14 64.12 23.59 -6.91
CA ALA A 14 62.71 23.99 -7.06
C ALA A 14 62.35 23.83 -8.53
N GLU A 15 61.36 22.99 -8.81
CA GLU A 15 60.60 23.07 -10.05
C GLU A 15 59.13 23.10 -9.73
N ASP A 16 58.55 24.20 -10.20
CA ASP A 16 57.14 24.56 -10.11
C ASP A 16 56.35 23.66 -11.08
N GLU A 17 55.77 22.57 -10.60
CA GLU A 17 54.81 21.76 -11.37
C GLU A 17 53.39 22.14 -10.97
N SER A 18 52.83 23.01 -11.79
CA SER A 18 51.39 23.28 -11.81
C SER A 18 50.59 22.00 -12.09
N SER A 19 50.00 21.46 -11.03
CA SER A 19 49.08 20.33 -11.10
C SER A 19 47.82 20.71 -11.90
N PRO A 20 47.43 19.93 -12.90
CA PRO A 20 46.20 20.23 -13.65
C PRO A 20 44.99 20.04 -12.74
N ALA A 21 44.16 21.07 -12.70
CA ALA A 21 42.86 21.01 -11.99
C ALA A 21 42.00 19.84 -12.52
N VAL A 22 41.74 18.87 -11.68
CA VAL A 22 40.77 17.81 -11.95
C VAL A 22 39.39 18.45 -11.98
N THR A 23 38.87 18.71 -13.15
CA THR A 23 37.47 19.08 -13.37
C THR A 23 36.63 17.84 -13.11
N THR A 24 35.97 17.77 -11.94
CA THR A 24 34.92 16.80 -11.65
C THR A 24 33.79 17.04 -12.65
N PRO A 25 33.34 16.03 -13.42
CA PRO A 25 32.17 16.19 -14.25
C PRO A 25 30.97 16.50 -13.37
N ALA A 26 30.24 17.56 -13.67
CA ALA A 26 28.97 17.88 -13.03
C ALA A 26 28.02 16.71 -13.19
N SER A 27 27.48 16.20 -12.09
CA SER A 27 26.40 15.23 -12.13
C SER A 27 25.27 15.76 -13.03
N PRO A 28 24.71 14.94 -13.92
CA PRO A 28 23.59 15.38 -14.73
C PRO A 28 22.43 15.77 -13.80
N THR A 29 22.02 17.02 -13.89
CA THR A 29 20.77 17.49 -13.27
C THR A 29 19.66 16.62 -13.81
N PRO A 30 18.83 16.00 -12.94
CA PRO A 30 17.69 15.23 -13.42
C PRO A 30 16.83 16.15 -14.27
N THR A 31 16.64 15.79 -15.53
CA THR A 31 15.69 16.45 -16.39
C THR A 31 14.31 16.09 -15.84
N LEU A 32 13.67 17.04 -15.15
CA LEU A 32 12.27 16.94 -14.82
C LEU A 32 11.52 16.78 -16.13
N THR A 33 11.11 15.57 -16.44
CA THR A 33 10.14 15.30 -17.49
C THR A 33 8.91 16.11 -17.10
N ALA A 34 8.48 17.01 -17.97
CA ALA A 34 7.34 17.88 -17.69
C ALA A 34 6.17 16.97 -17.23
N VAL A 35 5.71 17.19 -15.99
CA VAL A 35 4.50 16.56 -15.47
C VAL A 35 3.40 16.89 -16.48
N PRO A 36 2.75 15.88 -17.09
CA PRO A 36 1.63 16.17 -17.95
C PRO A 36 0.61 16.97 -17.13
N SER A 37 0.04 18.00 -17.73
CA SER A 37 -1.13 18.71 -17.22
C SER A 37 -2.12 17.67 -16.68
N PRO A 38 -2.83 17.89 -15.57
CA PRO A 38 -3.68 16.86 -14.98
C PRO A 38 -4.51 16.19 -16.08
N LEU A 39 -4.34 14.87 -16.16
CA LEU A 39 -5.05 14.07 -17.17
C LEU A 39 -6.56 14.22 -16.93
N ALA A 40 -7.35 14.10 -17.98
CA ALA A 40 -8.80 14.04 -17.83
C ALA A 40 -9.21 12.86 -16.94
N ALA A 41 -10.46 12.81 -16.50
CA ALA A 41 -11.00 11.63 -15.79
C ALA A 41 -10.81 10.34 -16.60
N GLY A 42 -10.56 9.22 -15.89
CA GLY A 42 -10.38 7.91 -16.50
C GLY A 42 -9.20 7.10 -15.91
N SER A 43 -8.97 5.92 -16.47
CA SER A 43 -7.91 5.01 -16.02
C SER A 43 -6.74 5.00 -16.99
N TYR A 44 -5.51 5.17 -16.47
CA TYR A 44 -4.27 5.34 -17.22
C TYR A 44 -3.24 4.29 -16.84
N ALA A 45 -2.72 3.56 -17.83
CA ALA A 45 -1.58 2.66 -17.64
C ALA A 45 -0.29 3.50 -17.64
N LEU A 46 0.41 3.51 -16.52
CA LEU A 46 1.59 4.32 -16.25
C LEU A 46 2.76 3.42 -15.80
N THR A 47 3.95 3.98 -15.82
CA THR A 47 5.15 3.32 -15.31
C THR A 47 5.96 4.26 -14.42
N LEU A 48 6.62 3.70 -13.43
CA LEU A 48 7.55 4.36 -12.52
C LEU A 48 8.84 3.55 -12.48
N ASP A 49 9.99 4.19 -12.67
CA ASP A 49 11.29 3.54 -12.52
C ASP A 49 11.59 3.34 -11.02
N HIS A 50 11.77 2.08 -10.61
CA HIS A 50 12.14 1.73 -9.24
C HIS A 50 13.13 0.57 -9.21
N GLY A 51 14.25 0.74 -8.51
CA GLY A 51 15.28 -0.29 -8.38
C GLY A 51 15.97 -0.69 -9.71
N GLY A 52 15.85 0.12 -10.76
CA GLY A 52 16.37 -0.16 -12.11
C GLY A 52 15.38 -0.90 -13.01
N ASP A 53 14.17 -1.17 -12.51
CA ASP A 53 13.08 -1.76 -13.28
C ASP A 53 11.97 -0.74 -13.54
N ALA A 54 11.39 -0.75 -14.75
CA ALA A 54 10.17 0.00 -15.06
C ALA A 54 8.96 -0.77 -14.48
N ARG A 55 8.41 -0.27 -13.39
CA ARG A 55 7.26 -0.86 -12.67
C ARG A 55 5.96 -0.25 -13.19
N SER A 56 5.03 -1.10 -13.57
CA SER A 56 3.74 -0.69 -14.11
C SER A 56 2.70 -0.50 -13.01
N TYR A 57 1.76 0.41 -13.26
CA TYR A 57 0.55 0.58 -12.45
C TYR A 57 -0.58 1.16 -13.30
N LEU A 58 -1.81 0.97 -12.87
CA LEU A 58 -2.96 1.66 -13.40
C LEU A 58 -3.35 2.76 -12.40
N LEU A 59 -3.63 3.98 -12.88
CA LEU A 59 -4.14 5.08 -12.06
C LEU A 59 -5.52 5.46 -12.56
N HIS A 60 -6.52 5.39 -11.69
CA HIS A 60 -7.84 5.93 -11.93
C HIS A 60 -7.97 7.34 -11.35
N VAL A 61 -8.39 8.28 -12.20
CA VAL A 61 -8.65 9.68 -11.87
C VAL A 61 -10.15 9.93 -11.97
N PRO A 62 -10.85 10.28 -10.88
CA PRO A 62 -12.30 10.46 -10.89
C PRO A 62 -12.73 11.69 -11.71
N GLU A 63 -13.98 11.71 -12.15
CA GLU A 63 -14.55 12.84 -12.91
C GLU A 63 -14.56 14.16 -12.10
N SER A 64 -14.64 14.04 -10.78
CA SER A 64 -14.65 15.18 -9.84
C SER A 64 -13.25 15.62 -9.40
N TYR A 65 -12.18 15.10 -10.01
CA TYR A 65 -10.81 15.39 -9.59
C TYR A 65 -10.50 16.89 -9.59
N ASP A 66 -10.08 17.38 -8.43
CA ASP A 66 -9.57 18.74 -8.21
C ASP A 66 -8.29 18.65 -7.34
N PRO A 67 -7.10 18.96 -7.87
CA PRO A 67 -5.86 18.90 -7.11
C PRO A 67 -5.85 19.89 -5.92
N SER A 68 -6.65 20.95 -5.95
CA SER A 68 -6.74 21.91 -4.85
C SER A 68 -7.52 21.36 -3.65
N ALA A 69 -8.33 20.32 -3.85
CA ALA A 69 -9.07 19.63 -2.80
C ALA A 69 -8.20 18.62 -2.01
N GLN A 70 -6.97 18.37 -2.47
CA GLN A 70 -6.07 17.36 -1.90
C GLN A 70 -6.79 16.01 -1.69
N PRO A 71 -7.19 15.32 -2.78
CA PRO A 71 -7.96 14.09 -2.67
C PRO A 71 -7.17 12.97 -1.97
N ALA A 72 -7.88 12.02 -1.38
CA ALA A 72 -7.28 10.81 -0.83
C ALA A 72 -6.69 9.93 -1.94
N LEU A 73 -5.73 9.06 -1.56
CA LEU A 73 -5.14 8.04 -2.42
C LEU A 73 -5.40 6.65 -1.85
N VAL A 74 -5.95 5.75 -2.66
CA VAL A 74 -6.10 4.33 -2.34
C VAL A 74 -5.18 3.50 -3.22
N LEU A 75 -4.27 2.72 -2.63
CA LEU A 75 -3.49 1.69 -3.32
C LEU A 75 -4.26 0.37 -3.27
N ALA A 76 -4.58 -0.22 -4.41
CA ALA A 76 -5.37 -1.44 -4.52
C ALA A 76 -4.59 -2.56 -5.19
N PHE A 77 -4.14 -3.55 -4.41
CA PHE A 77 -3.23 -4.62 -4.81
C PHE A 77 -3.98 -5.86 -5.29
N HIS A 78 -3.65 -6.36 -6.49
CA HIS A 78 -4.29 -7.52 -7.09
C HIS A 78 -3.87 -8.85 -6.45
N SER A 79 -4.66 -9.90 -6.65
CA SER A 79 -4.36 -11.27 -6.23
C SER A 79 -3.30 -11.94 -7.13
N ARG A 80 -2.87 -13.16 -6.80
CA ARG A 80 -1.93 -13.97 -7.59
C ARG A 80 -2.60 -15.20 -8.21
N PRO A 81 -2.40 -15.46 -9.52
CA PRO A 81 -1.87 -14.55 -10.53
C PRO A 81 -2.97 -13.60 -11.04
N SER A 82 -2.68 -12.30 -11.12
CA SER A 82 -3.66 -11.31 -11.58
C SER A 82 -2.98 -10.09 -12.21
N THR A 83 -3.75 -9.02 -12.45
CA THR A 83 -3.28 -7.77 -13.04
C THR A 83 -3.98 -6.56 -12.42
N PRO A 84 -3.44 -5.33 -12.56
CA PRO A 84 -4.10 -4.09 -12.16
C PRO A 84 -5.52 -3.96 -12.74
N ARG A 85 -5.69 -4.26 -14.02
CA ARG A 85 -7.00 -4.16 -14.69
C ARG A 85 -8.04 -5.14 -14.12
N VAL A 86 -7.61 -6.33 -13.74
CA VAL A 86 -8.51 -7.31 -13.08
C VAL A 86 -8.91 -6.80 -11.71
N MET A 87 -7.97 -6.21 -10.93
CA MET A 87 -8.26 -5.65 -9.62
C MET A 87 -9.22 -4.45 -9.71
N GLU A 88 -9.02 -3.56 -10.68
CA GLU A 88 -9.94 -2.45 -10.93
C GLU A 88 -11.37 -2.94 -11.17
N LEU A 89 -11.55 -3.90 -12.11
CA LEU A 89 -12.87 -4.44 -12.44
C LEU A 89 -13.50 -5.28 -11.32
N LEU A 90 -12.66 -5.96 -10.52
CA LEU A 90 -13.09 -6.81 -9.41
C LEU A 90 -13.59 -5.98 -8.24
N SER A 91 -12.83 -4.93 -7.90
CA SER A 91 -13.03 -4.20 -6.65
C SER A 91 -14.19 -3.20 -6.71
N GLY A 92 -14.51 -2.65 -7.88
CA GLY A 92 -15.46 -1.53 -8.01
C GLY A 92 -14.96 -0.22 -7.39
N LEU A 93 -13.65 -0.14 -7.07
CA LEU A 93 -13.07 1.04 -6.42
C LEU A 93 -12.98 2.25 -7.35
N SER A 94 -12.85 2.05 -8.67
CA SER A 94 -12.87 3.15 -9.62
C SER A 94 -14.24 3.81 -9.70
N GLU A 95 -15.31 3.01 -9.73
CA GLU A 95 -16.69 3.52 -9.69
C GLU A 95 -16.99 4.22 -8.34
N LYS A 96 -16.46 3.70 -7.23
CA LYS A 96 -16.56 4.37 -5.93
C LYS A 96 -15.76 5.68 -5.90
N ALA A 97 -14.58 5.70 -6.50
CA ALA A 97 -13.76 6.90 -6.63
C ALA A 97 -14.45 8.00 -7.42
N ASP A 98 -15.17 7.66 -8.50
CA ASP A 98 -15.97 8.63 -9.26
C ASP A 98 -17.10 9.25 -8.43
N GLN A 99 -17.66 8.52 -7.47
CA GLN A 99 -18.70 9.01 -6.56
C GLN A 99 -18.14 9.93 -5.47
N GLU A 100 -16.99 9.58 -4.90
CA GLU A 100 -16.46 10.15 -3.66
C GLU A 100 -15.25 11.10 -3.87
N GLY A 101 -14.63 11.10 -5.05
CA GLY A 101 -13.59 12.07 -5.42
C GLY A 101 -12.18 11.72 -4.93
N PHE A 102 -11.83 10.42 -4.79
CA PHE A 102 -10.46 9.99 -4.46
C PHE A 102 -9.75 9.35 -5.66
N LEU A 103 -8.42 9.24 -5.61
CA LEU A 103 -7.64 8.54 -6.62
C LEU A 103 -7.42 7.09 -6.23
N VAL A 104 -7.39 6.18 -7.23
CA VAL A 104 -7.03 4.78 -7.02
C VAL A 104 -5.83 4.41 -7.86
N ALA A 105 -4.77 3.93 -7.23
CA ALA A 105 -3.64 3.33 -7.91
C ALA A 105 -3.69 1.81 -7.76
N TYR A 106 -3.53 1.10 -8.89
CA TYR A 106 -3.48 -0.35 -8.95
C TYR A 106 -2.06 -0.78 -9.37
N PRO A 107 -1.15 -1.05 -8.44
CA PRO A 107 0.21 -1.49 -8.75
C PRO A 107 0.23 -2.86 -9.44
N GLU A 108 1.24 -3.12 -10.28
CA GLU A 108 1.47 -4.45 -10.88
C GLU A 108 2.58 -5.19 -10.16
N GLY A 109 2.28 -6.40 -9.71
CA GLY A 109 3.26 -7.31 -9.15
C GLY A 109 4.19 -7.88 -10.23
N ILE A 110 5.48 -8.09 -9.91
CA ILE A 110 6.46 -8.71 -10.79
C ILE A 110 6.43 -10.25 -10.63
N ARG A 111 7.19 -10.96 -11.49
CA ARG A 111 7.45 -12.42 -11.36
C ARG A 111 6.20 -13.27 -11.23
N GLY A 112 5.42 -13.33 -12.30
CA GLY A 112 4.21 -14.14 -12.33
C GLY A 112 2.98 -13.40 -11.81
N ARG A 113 3.02 -12.09 -11.87
CA ARG A 113 1.90 -11.22 -11.47
C ARG A 113 1.54 -11.42 -9.99
N SER A 114 2.54 -11.33 -9.14
CA SER A 114 2.40 -11.42 -7.69
C SER A 114 3.30 -10.40 -6.99
N PHE A 115 2.91 -10.03 -5.79
CA PHE A 115 3.73 -9.21 -4.89
C PHE A 115 4.59 -10.10 -4.01
N ASN A 116 5.77 -9.58 -3.69
CA ASN A 116 6.67 -10.21 -2.74
C ASN A 116 6.26 -9.85 -1.31
N THR A 117 5.89 -10.86 -0.55
CA THR A 117 5.37 -10.70 0.81
C THR A 117 6.37 -11.11 1.90
N GLU A 118 7.53 -11.67 1.53
CA GLU A 118 8.45 -12.29 2.50
C GLU A 118 9.91 -11.83 2.40
N THR A 119 10.36 -11.36 1.23
CA THR A 119 11.78 -11.10 0.95
C THR A 119 12.04 -9.67 0.47
N GLU A 120 13.32 -9.28 0.39
CA GLU A 120 13.70 -7.95 -0.08
C GLU A 120 13.60 -7.76 -1.62
N SER A 121 13.49 -8.85 -2.39
CA SER A 121 13.50 -8.76 -3.85
C SER A 121 12.44 -9.65 -4.50
N PRO A 122 11.59 -9.10 -5.38
CA PRO A 122 11.52 -7.69 -5.79
C PRO A 122 11.10 -6.77 -4.63
N ASP A 123 11.55 -5.53 -4.64
CA ASP A 123 11.23 -4.53 -3.63
C ASP A 123 9.84 -3.90 -3.90
N ASP A 124 8.78 -4.61 -3.52
CA ASP A 124 7.41 -4.12 -3.68
C ASP A 124 7.02 -3.10 -2.60
N VAL A 125 7.68 -3.12 -1.44
CA VAL A 125 7.50 -2.12 -0.38
C VAL A 125 8.07 -0.78 -0.81
N GLY A 126 9.34 -0.75 -1.24
CA GLY A 126 9.97 0.48 -1.74
C GLY A 126 9.26 1.03 -2.98
N PHE A 127 8.81 0.15 -3.91
CA PHE A 127 8.00 0.56 -5.04
C PHE A 127 6.69 1.24 -4.62
N SER A 128 5.99 0.67 -3.63
CA SER A 128 4.75 1.26 -3.11
C SER A 128 5.00 2.64 -2.50
N GLY A 129 6.12 2.80 -1.76
CA GLY A 129 6.55 4.10 -1.23
C GLY A 129 6.83 5.13 -2.32
N ALA A 130 7.60 4.75 -3.33
CA ALA A 130 7.91 5.60 -4.49
C ALA A 130 6.64 5.98 -5.27
N LEU A 131 5.69 5.06 -5.40
CA LEU A 131 4.41 5.30 -6.06
C LEU A 131 3.56 6.32 -5.29
N ILE A 132 3.51 6.24 -3.96
CA ILE A 132 2.83 7.24 -3.12
C ILE A 132 3.47 8.61 -3.33
N ASP A 133 4.81 8.71 -3.33
CA ASP A 133 5.53 9.98 -3.54
C ASP A 133 5.22 10.59 -4.91
N GLU A 134 5.32 9.77 -5.96
CA GLU A 134 5.04 10.18 -7.34
C GLU A 134 3.61 10.71 -7.50
N ILE A 135 2.61 9.97 -6.98
CA ILE A 135 1.20 10.37 -7.11
C ILE A 135 0.92 11.60 -6.26
N THR A 136 1.43 11.68 -5.03
CA THR A 136 1.24 12.83 -4.16
C THR A 136 1.84 14.10 -4.78
N MET A 137 3.05 14.01 -5.31
CA MET A 137 3.73 15.13 -5.94
C MET A 137 3.05 15.58 -7.25
N THR A 138 2.61 14.60 -8.06
CA THR A 138 2.07 14.87 -9.40
C THR A 138 0.60 15.27 -9.37
N TRP A 139 -0.18 14.67 -8.47
CA TRP A 139 -1.64 14.79 -8.43
C TRP A 139 -2.15 15.55 -7.19
N GLY A 140 -1.27 15.98 -6.29
CA GLY A 140 -1.62 16.80 -5.13
C GLY A 140 -2.51 16.07 -4.12
N THR A 141 -2.32 14.73 -3.94
CA THR A 141 -3.09 13.98 -2.94
C THR A 141 -2.66 14.34 -1.52
N ASP A 142 -3.58 14.19 -0.57
CA ASP A 142 -3.31 14.41 0.86
C ASP A 142 -2.42 13.28 1.42
N PRO A 143 -1.20 13.58 1.91
CA PRO A 143 -0.31 12.57 2.47
C PRO A 143 -0.83 11.94 3.78
N ASP A 144 -1.80 12.56 4.45
CA ASP A 144 -2.46 12.01 5.63
C ASP A 144 -3.70 11.16 5.30
N ARG A 145 -4.05 11.06 4.01
CA ARG A 145 -5.18 10.28 3.51
C ARG A 145 -4.75 9.27 2.45
N VAL A 146 -3.66 8.53 2.75
CA VAL A 146 -3.16 7.42 1.92
C VAL A 146 -3.55 6.10 2.55
N TYR A 147 -4.20 5.24 1.78
CA TYR A 147 -4.78 3.97 2.23
C TYR A 147 -4.33 2.82 1.36
N ALA A 148 -4.36 1.59 1.88
CA ALA A 148 -4.03 0.41 1.11
C ALA A 148 -5.08 -0.69 1.30
N THR A 149 -5.46 -1.31 0.18
CA THR A 149 -6.33 -2.49 0.14
C THR A 149 -5.79 -3.49 -0.87
N GLY A 150 -6.28 -4.72 -0.83
CA GLY A 150 -5.89 -5.74 -1.79
C GLY A 150 -6.52 -7.09 -1.46
N MET A 151 -6.49 -8.01 -2.42
CA MET A 151 -7.08 -9.33 -2.28
C MET A 151 -6.00 -10.42 -2.27
N SER A 152 -6.13 -11.43 -1.38
CA SER A 152 -5.25 -12.61 -1.37
C SER A 152 -3.78 -12.19 -1.21
N ASN A 153 -2.89 -12.49 -2.16
CA ASN A 153 -1.51 -12.00 -2.18
C ASN A 153 -1.43 -10.45 -2.14
N GLY A 154 -2.42 -9.74 -2.70
CA GLY A 154 -2.58 -8.29 -2.52
C GLY A 154 -2.91 -7.89 -1.09
N ALA A 155 -3.65 -8.69 -0.33
CA ALA A 155 -3.89 -8.47 1.09
C ALA A 155 -2.63 -8.75 1.93
N GLU A 156 -1.87 -9.78 1.57
CA GLU A 156 -0.61 -10.13 2.23
C GLU A 156 0.40 -8.98 2.13
N ILE A 157 0.59 -8.38 0.93
CA ILE A 157 1.48 -7.21 0.79
C ILE A 157 0.95 -6.01 1.58
N VAL A 158 -0.37 -5.80 1.68
CA VAL A 158 -0.96 -4.71 2.49
C VAL A 158 -0.60 -4.84 3.97
N TYR A 159 -0.65 -6.04 4.54
CA TYR A 159 -0.17 -6.27 5.91
C TYR A 159 1.33 -5.96 6.05
N ARG A 160 2.14 -6.35 5.07
CA ARG A 160 3.57 -6.05 5.04
C ARG A 160 3.83 -4.54 4.98
N LEU A 161 3.11 -3.81 4.12
CA LEU A 161 3.21 -2.34 4.04
C LEU A 161 2.88 -1.67 5.38
N ALA A 162 1.84 -2.14 6.08
CA ALA A 162 1.49 -1.63 7.40
C ALA A 162 2.61 -1.84 8.43
N ALA A 163 3.30 -2.97 8.37
CA ALA A 163 4.40 -3.29 9.28
C ALA A 163 5.69 -2.51 8.95
N GLU A 164 6.03 -2.34 7.66
CA GLU A 164 7.31 -1.78 7.25
C GLU A 164 7.25 -0.27 6.95
N MET A 165 6.09 0.26 6.55
CA MET A 165 5.90 1.67 6.21
C MET A 165 4.61 2.29 6.77
N GLY A 166 4.18 1.83 7.95
CA GLY A 166 2.92 2.27 8.58
C GLY A 166 2.78 3.77 8.73
N GLY A 167 3.90 4.50 8.94
CA GLY A 167 3.90 5.98 8.98
C GLY A 167 3.49 6.67 7.67
N ARG A 168 3.34 5.91 6.56
CA ARG A 168 2.89 6.41 5.25
C ARG A 168 1.42 6.08 4.95
N LEU A 169 0.81 5.18 5.72
CA LEU A 169 -0.57 4.75 5.55
C LEU A 169 -1.43 5.23 6.71
N ALA A 170 -2.64 5.68 6.42
CA ALA A 170 -3.61 6.12 7.40
C ALA A 170 -4.45 4.96 7.94
N ALA A 171 -4.89 4.05 7.07
CA ALA A 171 -5.58 2.82 7.42
C ALA A 171 -5.39 1.77 6.31
N ILE A 172 -5.71 0.51 6.63
CA ILE A 172 -5.66 -0.60 5.66
C ILE A 172 -6.95 -1.40 5.62
N ALA A 173 -7.19 -2.03 4.45
CA ALA A 173 -8.39 -2.82 4.20
C ALA A 173 -8.08 -4.13 3.45
N PRO A 174 -7.35 -5.09 4.02
CA PRO A 174 -7.05 -6.37 3.37
C PRO A 174 -8.30 -7.25 3.21
N VAL A 175 -8.43 -7.93 2.05
CA VAL A 175 -9.57 -8.79 1.69
C VAL A 175 -9.09 -10.19 1.36
N SER A 176 -9.72 -11.21 1.97
CA SER A 176 -9.41 -12.64 1.73
C SER A 176 -7.90 -12.93 1.74
N GLY A 177 -7.21 -12.45 2.78
CA GLY A 177 -5.78 -12.66 3.01
C GLY A 177 -5.43 -12.59 4.48
N ALA A 178 -4.21 -13.02 4.81
CA ALA A 178 -3.66 -13.02 6.16
C ALA A 178 -2.20 -12.57 6.14
N PRO A 179 -1.64 -12.06 7.25
CA PRO A 179 -0.20 -11.84 7.35
C PRO A 179 0.58 -13.14 7.13
N THR A 180 1.60 -13.12 6.28
CA THR A 180 2.43 -14.29 5.97
C THR A 180 3.56 -14.52 6.97
N ASP A 181 3.97 -13.47 7.68
CA ASP A 181 5.03 -13.49 8.69
C ASP A 181 4.48 -12.99 10.04
N PRO A 182 4.69 -13.70 11.15
CA PRO A 182 4.34 -13.22 12.49
C PRO A 182 4.95 -11.86 12.84
N GLY A 183 6.11 -11.51 12.27
CA GLY A 183 6.74 -10.19 12.41
C GLY A 183 5.95 -9.05 11.77
N GLN A 184 5.15 -9.35 10.75
CA GLN A 184 4.31 -8.40 10.01
C GLN A 184 2.91 -8.24 10.60
N ILE A 185 2.59 -8.94 11.69
CA ILE A 185 1.30 -8.80 12.35
C ILE A 185 1.33 -7.57 13.27
N GLY A 186 0.64 -6.55 12.88
CA GLY A 186 0.57 -5.27 13.60
C GLY A 186 1.36 -4.17 12.88
N PRO A 187 0.84 -2.94 12.93
CA PRO A 187 1.45 -1.81 12.25
C PRO A 187 2.68 -1.30 13.00
N ALA A 188 3.61 -0.70 12.25
CA ALA A 188 4.75 0.02 12.85
C ALA A 188 4.31 1.27 13.63
N THR A 189 3.15 1.84 13.27
CA THR A 189 2.51 2.99 13.93
C THR A 189 1.04 2.68 14.15
N PRO A 190 0.35 3.36 15.10
CA PRO A 190 -1.09 3.19 15.30
C PRO A 190 -1.87 3.30 13.98
N MET A 191 -2.70 2.31 13.67
CA MET A 191 -3.40 2.22 12.39
C MET A 191 -4.71 1.45 12.51
N SER A 192 -5.79 2.01 11.95
CA SER A 192 -7.07 1.33 11.87
C SER A 192 -7.10 0.30 10.73
N LEU A 193 -7.82 -0.78 10.96
CA LEU A 193 -7.92 -1.93 10.06
C LEU A 193 -9.37 -2.36 9.87
N VAL A 194 -9.82 -2.48 8.62
CA VAL A 194 -11.01 -3.27 8.27
C VAL A 194 -10.61 -4.46 7.41
N THR A 195 -11.13 -5.66 7.70
CA THR A 195 -10.81 -6.86 6.91
C THR A 195 -12.03 -7.70 6.62
N PHE A 196 -11.97 -8.48 5.54
CA PHE A 196 -13.08 -9.30 5.05
C PHE A 196 -12.58 -10.72 4.79
N THR A 197 -13.33 -11.70 5.33
CA THR A 197 -13.07 -13.13 5.07
C THR A 197 -14.36 -13.88 4.84
N GLY A 198 -14.29 -14.91 4.00
CA GLY A 198 -15.40 -15.86 3.82
C GLY A 198 -15.25 -17.05 4.75
N THR A 199 -16.33 -17.53 5.36
CA THR A 199 -16.29 -18.73 6.23
C THR A 199 -15.99 -20.02 5.45
N ALA A 200 -16.20 -20.03 4.13
CA ALA A 200 -15.86 -21.15 3.25
C ALA A 200 -14.48 -20.99 2.58
N ASP A 201 -13.71 -19.95 2.91
CA ASP A 201 -12.33 -19.78 2.46
C ASP A 201 -11.37 -20.61 3.34
N GLY A 202 -11.27 -21.90 3.04
CA GLY A 202 -10.49 -22.83 3.85
C GLY A 202 -8.99 -22.58 3.91
N ALA A 203 -8.45 -21.76 3.01
CA ALA A 203 -7.04 -21.40 2.99
C ALA A 203 -6.70 -20.19 3.87
N VAL A 204 -7.64 -19.26 4.03
CA VAL A 204 -7.41 -17.94 4.63
C VAL A 204 -8.15 -17.74 5.96
N ALA A 205 -9.33 -18.33 6.13
CA ALA A 205 -10.18 -18.03 7.28
C ALA A 205 -9.50 -18.22 8.64
N ILE A 206 -8.75 -19.30 8.85
CA ILE A 206 -8.05 -19.57 10.10
C ILE A 206 -6.82 -18.66 10.26
N PRO A 207 -5.87 -18.58 9.31
CA PRO A 207 -4.74 -17.66 9.43
C PRO A 207 -5.14 -16.20 9.60
N ALA A 208 -6.22 -15.76 8.93
CA ALA A 208 -6.72 -14.40 9.07
C ALA A 208 -7.26 -14.13 10.48
N ALA A 209 -8.02 -15.06 11.07
CA ALA A 209 -8.52 -14.93 12.43
C ALA A 209 -7.41 -14.87 13.48
N GLU A 210 -6.39 -15.75 13.36
CA GLU A 210 -5.22 -15.77 14.24
C GLU A 210 -4.37 -14.50 14.11
N GLY A 211 -4.14 -14.04 12.87
CA GLY A 211 -3.42 -12.79 12.59
C GLY A 211 -4.14 -11.57 13.16
N LEU A 212 -5.47 -11.54 13.03
CA LEU A 212 -6.29 -10.44 13.54
C LEU A 212 -6.32 -10.40 15.07
N GLU A 213 -6.34 -11.54 15.75
CA GLU A 213 -6.24 -11.59 17.22
C GLU A 213 -4.89 -11.05 17.68
N THR A 214 -3.81 -11.48 17.05
CA THR A 214 -2.47 -10.95 17.34
C THR A 214 -2.38 -9.44 17.09
N TRP A 215 -3.02 -8.94 16.03
CA TRP A 215 -3.09 -7.49 15.76
C TRP A 215 -3.81 -6.75 16.90
N ARG A 216 -4.98 -7.25 17.33
CA ARG A 216 -5.74 -6.67 18.45
C ARG A 216 -4.94 -6.64 19.75
N GLU A 217 -4.25 -7.73 20.07
CA GLU A 217 -3.39 -7.81 21.26
C GLU A 217 -2.28 -6.77 21.23
N ARG A 218 -1.58 -6.62 20.09
CA ARG A 218 -0.48 -5.66 19.93
C ARG A 218 -0.95 -4.20 19.97
N ALA A 219 -2.10 -3.90 19.38
CA ALA A 219 -2.69 -2.57 19.42
C ALA A 219 -3.45 -2.27 20.73
N GLY A 220 -3.48 -3.21 21.68
CA GLY A 220 -4.17 -3.04 22.97
C GLY A 220 -5.68 -2.85 22.82
N CYS A 221 -6.29 -3.55 21.88
CA CYS A 221 -7.70 -3.41 21.59
C CYS A 221 -8.58 -4.13 22.65
N SER A 222 -9.78 -3.61 22.84
CA SER A 222 -10.83 -4.29 23.64
C SER A 222 -11.32 -5.57 22.96
N ALA A 223 -11.96 -6.45 23.73
CA ALA A 223 -12.69 -7.58 23.15
C ALA A 223 -13.71 -7.07 22.12
N PRO A 224 -13.91 -7.81 21.00
CA PRO A 224 -14.79 -7.37 19.94
C PRO A 224 -16.26 -7.36 20.37
N THR A 225 -16.98 -6.32 19.93
CA THR A 225 -18.44 -6.34 19.90
C THR A 225 -18.87 -6.95 18.57
N VAL A 226 -19.64 -8.03 18.61
CA VAL A 226 -20.10 -8.74 17.41
C VAL A 226 -21.55 -8.36 17.11
N ARG A 227 -21.81 -8.04 15.84
CA ARG A 227 -23.16 -7.84 15.29
C ARG A 227 -23.37 -8.75 14.10
N THR A 228 -24.53 -9.36 14.01
CA THR A 228 -24.91 -10.21 12.87
C THR A 228 -25.97 -9.49 12.05
N HIS A 229 -25.75 -9.43 10.74
CA HIS A 229 -26.69 -8.92 9.76
C HIS A 229 -27.13 -10.05 8.84
N ASP A 230 -28.41 -10.10 8.53
CA ASP A 230 -28.98 -10.98 7.52
C ASP A 230 -30.05 -10.18 6.78
N ASP A 231 -29.78 -9.85 5.54
CA ASP A 231 -30.65 -9.05 4.68
C ASP A 231 -31.39 -9.90 3.61
N GLY A 232 -31.30 -11.25 3.75
CA GLY A 232 -31.85 -12.21 2.78
C GLY A 232 -30.92 -12.53 1.62
N HIS A 233 -29.74 -11.87 1.51
CA HIS A 233 -28.70 -12.18 0.54
C HIS A 233 -27.54 -12.97 1.16
N GLY A 234 -27.46 -13.02 2.49
CA GLY A 234 -26.48 -13.77 3.26
C GLY A 234 -26.28 -13.24 4.65
N THR A 235 -25.67 -14.06 5.49
CA THR A 235 -25.36 -13.71 6.88
C THR A 235 -23.94 -13.14 6.96
N VAL A 236 -23.79 -12.00 7.60
CA VAL A 236 -22.51 -11.33 7.86
C VAL A 236 -22.37 -11.06 9.36
N GLU A 237 -21.29 -11.50 9.95
CA GLU A 237 -20.87 -11.11 11.28
C GLU A 237 -19.83 -9.99 11.20
N VAL A 238 -20.07 -8.89 11.91
CA VAL A 238 -19.17 -7.76 12.02
C VAL A 238 -18.66 -7.66 13.45
N ALA A 239 -17.37 -7.90 13.64
CA ALA A 239 -16.68 -7.82 14.92
C ALA A 239 -15.85 -6.53 14.99
N THR A 240 -16.19 -5.62 15.90
CA THR A 240 -15.54 -4.31 16.06
C THR A 240 -14.85 -4.23 17.42
N SER A 241 -13.56 -3.84 17.42
CA SER A 241 -12.75 -3.60 18.61
C SER A 241 -12.19 -2.19 18.58
N ALA A 242 -12.38 -1.43 19.65
CA ALA A 242 -11.67 -0.16 19.88
C ALA A 242 -10.33 -0.43 20.54
N CYS A 243 -9.27 0.27 20.11
CA CYS A 243 -7.92 0.08 20.61
C CYS A 243 -7.45 1.25 21.49
N ALA A 244 -6.43 1.00 22.32
CA ALA A 244 -5.97 1.94 23.33
C ALA A 244 -5.35 3.22 22.73
N ASP A 245 -4.85 3.15 21.50
CA ASP A 245 -4.26 4.23 20.72
C ASP A 245 -5.28 5.08 19.94
N GLY A 246 -6.58 4.77 20.09
CA GLY A 246 -7.68 5.45 19.40
C GLY A 246 -8.00 4.88 18.01
N THR A 247 -7.29 3.83 17.58
CA THR A 247 -7.60 3.11 16.35
C THR A 247 -8.73 2.10 16.56
N GLU A 248 -9.25 1.52 15.48
CA GLU A 248 -10.21 0.43 15.54
C GLU A 248 -9.86 -0.72 14.60
N VAL A 249 -10.29 -1.92 14.97
CA VAL A 249 -10.17 -3.13 14.16
C VAL A 249 -11.57 -3.68 13.89
N VAL A 250 -11.92 -3.76 12.60
CA VAL A 250 -13.22 -4.25 12.15
C VAL A 250 -13.04 -5.47 11.26
N TRP A 251 -13.78 -6.54 11.56
CA TRP A 251 -13.73 -7.78 10.80
C TRP A 251 -15.12 -8.17 10.30
N TYR A 252 -15.23 -8.31 8.98
CA TYR A 252 -16.41 -8.83 8.30
C TYR A 252 -16.19 -10.31 7.99
N SER A 253 -16.95 -11.20 8.66
CA SER A 253 -16.98 -12.64 8.40
C SER A 253 -18.25 -12.97 7.62
N ILE A 254 -18.12 -13.37 6.35
CA ILE A 254 -19.23 -13.55 5.42
C ILE A 254 -19.52 -15.03 5.28
N THR A 255 -20.71 -15.44 5.72
CA THR A 255 -21.13 -16.86 5.75
C THR A 255 -21.22 -17.44 4.34
N GLY A 256 -20.55 -18.58 4.12
CA GLY A 256 -20.57 -19.31 2.84
C GLY A 256 -19.73 -18.69 1.73
N MET A 257 -19.17 -17.50 1.91
CA MET A 257 -18.26 -16.92 0.94
C MET A 257 -16.93 -17.69 0.91
N GLY A 258 -16.46 -18.04 -0.30
CA GLY A 258 -15.16 -18.62 -0.52
C GLY A 258 -14.07 -17.56 -0.64
N HIS A 259 -12.98 -17.89 -1.37
CA HIS A 259 -11.87 -16.98 -1.65
C HIS A 259 -12.26 -15.95 -2.70
N ALA A 260 -12.86 -14.82 -2.28
CA ALA A 260 -13.49 -13.84 -3.17
C ALA A 260 -13.38 -12.42 -2.61
N TRP A 261 -13.64 -11.45 -3.49
CA TRP A 261 -13.88 -10.05 -3.12
C TRP A 261 -15.38 -9.86 -2.88
N PRO A 262 -15.82 -9.37 -1.71
CA PRO A 262 -17.24 -9.17 -1.43
C PRO A 262 -17.85 -8.10 -2.35
N GLY A 263 -18.92 -8.46 -3.06
CA GLY A 263 -19.54 -7.56 -4.04
C GLY A 263 -18.78 -7.44 -5.35
N ASP A 264 -18.01 -8.47 -5.76
CA ASP A 264 -17.36 -8.52 -7.07
C ASP A 264 -18.35 -8.20 -8.20
N ALA A 265 -18.24 -7.00 -8.76
CA ALA A 265 -19.15 -6.48 -9.79
C ALA A 265 -19.21 -7.34 -11.07
N ARG A 266 -18.24 -8.25 -11.29
CA ARG A 266 -18.24 -9.18 -12.43
C ARG A 266 -19.13 -10.39 -12.21
N VAL A 267 -19.46 -10.70 -10.95
CA VAL A 267 -20.12 -11.96 -10.57
C VAL A 267 -21.46 -11.74 -9.90
N VAL A 268 -21.59 -10.68 -9.12
CA VAL A 268 -22.78 -10.40 -8.28
C VAL A 268 -23.31 -9.01 -8.61
N ALA A 269 -24.61 -8.91 -8.91
CA ALA A 269 -25.25 -7.61 -8.97
C ALA A 269 -25.17 -6.95 -7.58
N SER A 270 -24.87 -5.65 -7.51
CA SER A 270 -24.63 -4.92 -6.27
C SER A 270 -25.79 -4.99 -5.27
N ASP A 271 -27.01 -5.17 -5.77
CA ASP A 271 -28.23 -5.28 -5.00
C ASP A 271 -28.49 -6.69 -4.41
N THR A 272 -27.65 -7.67 -4.71
CA THR A 272 -27.79 -9.06 -4.23
C THR A 272 -26.60 -9.54 -3.39
N ALA A 273 -25.57 -8.74 -3.23
CA ALA A 273 -24.44 -9.07 -2.37
C ALA A 273 -24.69 -8.63 -0.93
N PRO A 274 -24.43 -9.49 0.08
CA PRO A 274 -24.64 -9.13 1.49
C PRO A 274 -23.68 -8.01 1.96
N VAL A 275 -22.58 -7.81 1.25
CA VAL A 275 -21.56 -6.75 1.49
C VAL A 275 -20.95 -6.33 0.17
N ILE A 276 -20.87 -5.03 -0.04
CA ILE A 276 -20.05 -4.42 -1.10
C ILE A 276 -18.79 -3.88 -0.46
N ALA A 277 -17.66 -4.56 -0.69
CA ALA A 277 -16.41 -4.22 -0.01
C ALA A 277 -15.95 -2.80 -0.33
N ALA A 278 -16.11 -2.31 -1.57
CA ALA A 278 -15.73 -0.95 -1.95
C ALA A 278 -16.43 0.11 -1.10
N ASP A 279 -17.74 -0.06 -0.84
CA ASP A 279 -18.52 0.88 -0.02
C ASP A 279 -18.04 0.85 1.45
N VAL A 280 -17.93 -0.34 2.03
CA VAL A 280 -17.48 -0.50 3.41
C VAL A 280 -16.05 -0.02 3.60
N ILE A 281 -15.15 -0.30 2.65
CA ILE A 281 -13.78 0.16 2.69
C ILE A 281 -13.74 1.69 2.69
N TRP A 282 -14.45 2.33 1.77
CA TRP A 282 -14.45 3.78 1.71
C TRP A 282 -15.04 4.40 2.98
N ASP A 283 -16.23 3.97 3.40
CA ASP A 283 -16.88 4.46 4.62
C ASP A 283 -16.01 4.29 5.87
N PHE A 284 -15.15 3.27 5.88
CA PHE A 284 -14.20 3.04 6.97
C PHE A 284 -13.00 3.98 6.86
N ILE A 285 -12.28 3.97 5.73
CA ILE A 285 -10.99 4.67 5.61
C ILE A 285 -11.13 6.19 5.64
N GLU A 286 -12.23 6.77 5.09
CA GLU A 286 -12.46 8.22 5.12
C GLU A 286 -12.55 8.79 6.54
N ARG A 287 -12.98 7.97 7.51
CA ARG A 287 -13.07 8.33 8.95
C ARG A 287 -11.76 8.16 9.70
N HIS A 288 -10.75 7.57 9.06
CA HIS A 288 -9.47 7.26 9.67
C HIS A 288 -8.29 7.90 8.91
N PRO A 289 -8.27 9.24 8.74
CA PRO A 289 -7.08 9.91 8.25
C PRO A 289 -5.96 9.75 9.29
N ARG A 290 -4.72 9.81 8.84
CA ARG A 290 -3.58 9.81 9.76
C ARG A 290 -3.61 11.08 10.61
N THR A 291 -3.69 10.92 11.91
CA THR A 291 -3.62 12.05 12.84
C THR A 291 -2.15 12.40 13.07
N GLY A 292 -1.71 13.52 12.48
CA GLY A 292 -0.41 14.17 12.58
C GLY A 292 0.66 13.48 13.42
N GLY A 293 1.50 12.68 12.79
CA GLY A 293 2.86 12.45 13.23
C GLY A 293 3.74 13.32 12.36
N ASP A 294 4.69 14.06 12.95
CA ASP A 294 5.76 14.71 12.18
C ASP A 294 6.40 13.72 11.22
N PRO A 295 6.73 14.11 9.97
CA PRO A 295 7.32 13.25 8.97
C PRO A 295 8.70 12.72 9.37
#